data_80f65718516cbd5b735495ca7631be2d
#
_entry.id   80f65718516cbd5b735495ca7631be2d
#
_cell.length_a   1.000
_cell.length_b   1.000
_cell.length_c   1.000
_cell.angle_alpha   90.00
_cell.angle_beta   90.00
_cell.angle_gamma   90.00
#
_symmetry.space_group_name_H-M   'P 1'
#
loop_
_entity.id
_entity.type
_entity.pdbx_description
1 polymer ?
#
loop_
_entity_poly.entity_id
_entity_poly.type
_entity_poly.pdbx_seq_one_letter_code
_entity_poly.pdbx_strand_id
1 'polypeptide(L)'
;MRASSSHGDEMYAVIDGAVPPVGHVRVSGAKNSATRLLSAALLSDDPVQLSNFPTRLVDVGHKIEFAKRAGASISVNHDAETLSVNASAFGSPLLTRDEFDVPIRTTYLLAAAQLLRTGIARIPYPGGCPIGGGASGARGYDLHVMVWEKLGAAVSELPDHIEVSAPNGLRGNTINFPITTVGGTENALLCASVASGQTQIFNAYITPEVHDLIALLRRMGADVSVHGTSHIVVEGRGTALSGAHMATMPDRIEALTWIVYAILSGGNLTIEGVPFESMEVPLIHIEQAGVDLFRNSTSVHVTPECLTSGSVQPFELACGAHPGVISDMQAFYVLLGLAGAGTSRVYDYRYPERIAFVGELAKLVSGDHLESERGKITVRGPAKLQSGVANSTDLRGSMAVVIAALCTQGRSVIQNVQLALRGYNDLETKLTRLGSRISVHHES
;
A
#
# COMPACT_ATOMS: atom_id res chain seq x y z
N MET A 1 13.75 23.30 -12.05
CA MET A 1 13.14 22.89 -13.34
C MET A 1 11.74 22.42 -13.01
N ARG A 2 10.73 22.96 -13.67
CA ARG A 2 9.32 22.72 -13.34
C ARG A 2 8.95 21.29 -13.65
N ALA A 3 8.39 20.56 -12.66
CA ALA A 3 7.66 19.34 -12.93
C ALA A 3 6.52 19.69 -13.91
N SER A 4 6.51 19.08 -15.08
CA SER A 4 5.36 19.11 -15.98
C SER A 4 4.29 18.24 -15.31
N SER A 5 3.37 18.87 -14.60
CA SER A 5 2.09 18.22 -14.27
C SER A 5 1.38 17.93 -15.58
N SER A 6 1.18 16.64 -15.85
CA SER A 6 0.22 16.23 -16.88
C SER A 6 -1.16 16.73 -16.46
N HIS A 7 -1.67 17.74 -17.16
CA HIS A 7 -2.95 18.43 -16.89
C HIS A 7 -4.17 17.58 -17.30
N GLY A 8 -4.16 16.25 -17.09
CA GLY A 8 -5.21 15.37 -17.58
C GLY A 8 -5.91 14.47 -16.57
N ASP A 9 -5.40 14.33 -15.34
CA ASP A 9 -5.88 13.31 -14.39
C ASP A 9 -6.28 13.86 -13.01
N GLU A 10 -6.53 15.15 -12.87
CA GLU A 10 -7.05 15.70 -11.61
C GLU A 10 -8.52 15.32 -11.48
N MET A 11 -8.83 14.63 -10.36
CA MET A 11 -10.19 14.15 -10.08
C MET A 11 -10.66 14.74 -8.75
N TYR A 12 -11.95 15.00 -8.67
CA TYR A 12 -12.58 15.37 -7.42
C TYR A 12 -13.78 14.49 -7.10
N ALA A 13 -14.06 14.29 -5.81
CA ALA A 13 -15.26 13.62 -5.36
C ALA A 13 -16.24 14.62 -4.77
N VAL A 14 -17.52 14.47 -5.11
CA VAL A 14 -18.65 15.12 -4.43
C VAL A 14 -19.28 14.09 -3.51
N ILE A 15 -19.39 14.44 -2.23
CA ILE A 15 -19.88 13.54 -1.17
C ILE A 15 -21.04 14.23 -0.45
N ASP A 16 -22.21 13.63 -0.49
CA ASP A 16 -23.37 13.99 0.34
C ASP A 16 -23.36 13.05 1.56
N GLY A 17 -22.75 13.50 2.66
CA GLY A 17 -22.45 12.68 3.82
C GLY A 17 -23.61 12.48 4.81
N ALA A 18 -23.28 11.96 6.00
CA ALA A 18 -24.18 11.59 7.09
C ALA A 18 -25.18 10.45 6.78
N VAL A 19 -24.81 9.56 5.86
CA VAL A 19 -25.51 8.29 5.67
C VAL A 19 -24.64 7.18 6.28
N PRO A 20 -25.01 6.63 7.46
CA PRO A 20 -24.25 5.53 8.05
C PRO A 20 -24.21 4.33 7.12
N PRO A 21 -23.05 3.66 6.95
CA PRO A 21 -22.95 2.47 6.13
C PRO A 21 -23.71 1.31 6.76
N VAL A 22 -24.45 0.57 5.93
CA VAL A 22 -25.19 -0.61 6.37
C VAL A 22 -24.95 -1.77 5.40
N GLY A 23 -24.73 -2.96 5.94
CA GLY A 23 -24.61 -4.18 5.15
C GLY A 23 -23.25 -4.87 5.27
N HIS A 24 -22.71 -5.32 4.15
CA HIS A 24 -21.50 -6.10 4.09
C HIS A 24 -20.48 -5.48 3.13
N VAL A 25 -19.21 -5.46 3.55
CA VAL A 25 -18.09 -5.12 2.70
C VAL A 25 -17.01 -6.20 2.80
N ARG A 26 -16.54 -6.68 1.66
CA ARG A 26 -15.40 -7.60 1.60
C ARG A 26 -14.11 -6.82 1.40
N VAL A 27 -13.12 -7.14 2.23
CA VAL A 27 -11.76 -6.62 2.09
C VAL A 27 -11.12 -7.20 0.83
N SER A 28 -10.57 -6.33 0.00
CA SER A 28 -9.85 -6.72 -1.22
C SER A 28 -8.49 -7.33 -0.91
N GLY A 29 -7.88 -7.95 -1.90
CA GLY A 29 -6.46 -8.29 -1.85
C GLY A 29 -5.59 -7.06 -1.59
N ALA A 30 -4.54 -7.25 -0.79
CA ALA A 30 -3.69 -6.17 -0.32
C ALA A 30 -2.94 -5.49 -1.48
N LYS A 31 -3.11 -4.17 -1.61
CA LYS A 31 -2.35 -3.35 -2.56
C LYS A 31 -0.85 -3.57 -2.42
N ASN A 32 -0.37 -3.53 -1.16
CA ASN A 32 1.04 -3.67 -0.85
C ASN A 32 1.59 -5.07 -1.11
N SER A 33 0.75 -6.09 -1.25
CA SER A 33 1.13 -7.42 -1.69
C SER A 33 1.05 -7.54 -3.23
N ALA A 34 -0.06 -7.16 -3.83
CA ALA A 34 -0.37 -7.38 -5.24
C ALA A 34 0.74 -6.93 -6.21
N THR A 35 1.31 -5.73 -6.01
CA THR A 35 2.38 -5.23 -6.90
C THR A 35 3.68 -6.03 -6.77
N ARG A 36 3.92 -6.68 -5.64
CA ARG A 36 5.07 -7.57 -5.38
C ARG A 36 4.87 -8.94 -5.96
N LEU A 37 3.68 -9.51 -5.75
CA LEU A 37 3.29 -10.79 -6.33
C LEU A 37 3.30 -10.74 -7.87
N LEU A 38 2.85 -9.64 -8.47
CA LEU A 38 2.98 -9.42 -9.91
C LEU A 38 4.46 -9.42 -10.36
N SER A 39 5.36 -8.81 -9.59
CA SER A 39 6.80 -8.85 -9.91
C SER A 39 7.38 -10.26 -9.77
N ALA A 40 6.99 -11.01 -8.74
CA ALA A 40 7.39 -12.40 -8.57
C ALA A 40 6.88 -13.29 -9.72
N ALA A 41 5.63 -13.09 -10.15
CA ALA A 41 5.05 -13.83 -11.27
C ALA A 41 5.85 -13.70 -12.58
N LEU A 42 6.54 -12.57 -12.76
CA LEU A 42 7.42 -12.35 -13.93
C LEU A 42 8.72 -13.17 -13.87
N LEU A 43 9.04 -13.83 -12.76
CA LEU A 43 10.23 -14.69 -12.63
C LEU A 43 10.03 -16.11 -13.18
N SER A 44 8.82 -16.45 -13.64
CA SER A 44 8.48 -17.78 -14.18
C SER A 44 8.31 -17.74 -15.70
N ASP A 45 8.70 -18.82 -16.36
CA ASP A 45 8.37 -19.08 -17.77
C ASP A 45 7.01 -19.77 -17.92
N ASP A 46 6.52 -20.41 -16.85
CA ASP A 46 5.22 -21.02 -16.78
C ASP A 46 4.16 -20.03 -16.25
N PRO A 47 2.87 -20.24 -16.55
CA PRO A 47 1.81 -19.38 -16.04
C PRO A 47 1.74 -19.31 -14.51
N VAL A 48 1.66 -18.10 -13.97
CA VAL A 48 1.37 -17.84 -12.56
C VAL A 48 -0.03 -17.24 -12.45
N GLN A 49 -0.86 -17.84 -11.59
CA GLN A 49 -2.24 -17.40 -11.37
C GLN A 49 -2.39 -16.82 -9.96
N LEU A 50 -2.92 -15.60 -9.88
CA LEU A 50 -3.20 -14.91 -8.63
C LEU A 50 -4.71 -14.69 -8.51
N SER A 51 -5.29 -15.10 -7.39
CA SER A 51 -6.70 -14.86 -7.03
C SER A 51 -6.79 -13.87 -5.86
N ASN A 52 -8.01 -13.40 -5.54
CA ASN A 52 -8.20 -12.28 -4.62
C ASN A 52 -7.26 -11.12 -4.96
N PHE A 53 -7.04 -10.89 -6.25
CA PHE A 53 -6.08 -9.91 -6.73
C PHE A 53 -6.82 -8.58 -7.01
N PRO A 54 -6.35 -7.44 -6.48
CA PRO A 54 -7.07 -6.17 -6.57
C PRO A 54 -6.90 -5.55 -7.97
N THR A 55 -7.57 -6.11 -8.94
CA THR A 55 -7.39 -5.85 -10.38
C THR A 55 -7.77 -4.43 -10.82
N ARG A 56 -8.59 -3.71 -10.03
CA ARG A 56 -9.06 -2.35 -10.34
C ARG A 56 -8.19 -1.26 -9.70
N LEU A 57 -7.12 -1.62 -8.98
CA LEU A 57 -6.16 -0.63 -8.45
C LEU A 57 -5.37 0.04 -9.56
N VAL A 58 -5.32 1.35 -9.55
CA VAL A 58 -4.59 2.16 -10.54
C VAL A 58 -3.11 1.78 -10.61
N ASP A 59 -2.43 1.67 -9.46
CA ASP A 59 -1.01 1.30 -9.39
C ASP A 59 -0.74 -0.11 -9.96
N VAL A 60 -1.67 -1.03 -9.81
CA VAL A 60 -1.61 -2.38 -10.42
C VAL A 60 -1.77 -2.29 -11.92
N GLY A 61 -2.73 -1.50 -12.39
CA GLY A 61 -2.96 -1.25 -13.83
C GLY A 61 -1.70 -0.72 -14.53
N HIS A 62 -1.07 0.31 -13.98
CA HIS A 62 0.19 0.86 -14.53
C HIS A 62 1.29 -0.21 -14.63
N LYS A 63 1.43 -1.04 -13.60
CA LYS A 63 2.45 -2.09 -13.60
C LYS A 63 2.15 -3.21 -14.61
N ILE A 64 0.89 -3.59 -14.75
CA ILE A 64 0.43 -4.55 -15.78
C ILE A 64 0.74 -4.02 -17.17
N GLU A 65 0.40 -2.77 -17.46
CA GLU A 65 0.65 -2.17 -18.78
C GLU A 65 2.14 -2.08 -19.10
N PHE A 66 2.97 -1.70 -18.12
CA PHE A 66 4.43 -1.73 -18.31
C PHE A 66 4.93 -3.16 -18.59
N ALA A 67 4.47 -4.16 -17.82
CA ALA A 67 4.87 -5.53 -18.02
C ALA A 67 4.43 -6.09 -19.38
N LYS A 68 3.24 -5.73 -19.87
CA LYS A 68 2.76 -6.08 -21.22
C LYS A 68 3.65 -5.48 -22.31
N ARG A 69 3.98 -4.17 -22.20
CA ARG A 69 4.91 -3.50 -23.15
C ARG A 69 6.29 -4.17 -23.15
N ALA A 70 6.73 -4.67 -22.00
CA ALA A 70 7.97 -5.42 -21.86
C ALA A 70 7.87 -6.89 -22.32
N GLY A 71 6.73 -7.33 -22.88
CA GLY A 71 6.55 -8.63 -23.52
C GLY A 71 5.80 -9.68 -22.67
N ALA A 72 5.34 -9.36 -21.46
CA ALA A 72 4.55 -10.31 -20.69
C ALA A 72 3.13 -10.44 -21.26
N SER A 73 2.61 -11.68 -21.29
CA SER A 73 1.21 -11.96 -21.57
C SER A 73 0.43 -11.99 -20.26
N ILE A 74 -0.47 -11.02 -20.05
CA ILE A 74 -1.22 -10.87 -18.81
C ILE A 74 -2.71 -10.82 -19.13
N SER A 75 -3.48 -11.74 -18.56
CA SER A 75 -4.94 -11.72 -18.60
C SER A 75 -5.50 -11.34 -17.23
N VAL A 76 -6.51 -10.48 -17.22
CA VAL A 76 -7.16 -9.94 -16.04
C VAL A 76 -8.64 -10.25 -16.09
N ASN A 77 -9.19 -10.81 -15.02
CA ASN A 77 -10.62 -10.93 -14.83
C ASN A 77 -11.02 -10.07 -13.62
N HIS A 78 -11.66 -8.94 -13.88
CA HIS A 78 -12.04 -7.97 -12.86
C HIS A 78 -13.17 -8.49 -11.95
N ASP A 79 -14.08 -9.30 -12.47
CA ASP A 79 -15.23 -9.79 -11.71
C ASP A 79 -14.85 -10.95 -10.78
N ALA A 80 -13.94 -11.80 -11.24
CA ALA A 80 -13.39 -12.89 -10.42
C ALA A 80 -12.19 -12.46 -9.56
N GLU A 81 -11.72 -11.20 -9.70
CA GLU A 81 -10.52 -10.68 -9.05
C GLU A 81 -9.31 -11.61 -9.24
N THR A 82 -9.06 -12.03 -10.49
CA THR A 82 -7.96 -12.92 -10.84
C THR A 82 -7.04 -12.32 -11.88
N LEU A 83 -5.76 -12.69 -11.80
CA LEU A 83 -4.71 -12.34 -12.73
C LEU A 83 -3.96 -13.61 -13.15
N SER A 84 -3.71 -13.77 -14.45
CA SER A 84 -2.81 -14.81 -14.99
C SER A 84 -1.66 -14.15 -15.74
N VAL A 85 -0.44 -14.50 -15.38
CA VAL A 85 0.80 -13.94 -15.93
C VAL A 85 1.62 -15.04 -16.60
N ASN A 86 1.96 -14.84 -17.87
CA ASN A 86 3.00 -15.60 -18.57
C ASN A 86 4.11 -14.62 -19.00
N ALA A 87 5.31 -14.83 -18.50
CA ALA A 87 6.43 -13.92 -18.69
C ALA A 87 7.56 -14.53 -19.55
N SER A 88 7.30 -15.60 -20.30
CA SER A 88 8.32 -16.25 -21.14
C SER A 88 8.98 -15.33 -22.17
N ALA A 89 8.25 -14.29 -22.63
CA ALA A 89 8.75 -13.26 -23.56
C ALA A 89 9.05 -11.92 -22.89
N PHE A 90 8.99 -11.82 -21.55
CA PHE A 90 9.29 -10.59 -20.83
C PHE A 90 10.76 -10.20 -20.96
N GLY A 91 11.05 -8.93 -21.22
CA GLY A 91 12.40 -8.44 -21.46
C GLY A 91 12.65 -7.02 -20.98
N SER A 92 13.71 -6.42 -21.50
CA SER A 92 14.16 -5.06 -21.17
C SER A 92 14.06 -4.15 -22.38
N PRO A 93 12.87 -3.65 -22.72
CA PRO A 93 12.66 -2.85 -23.91
C PRO A 93 13.41 -1.51 -23.83
N LEU A 94 13.81 -0.99 -25.01
CA LEU A 94 14.17 0.42 -25.15
C LEU A 94 12.87 1.19 -25.35
N LEU A 95 12.49 1.98 -24.36
CA LEU A 95 11.28 2.77 -24.35
C LEU A 95 11.62 4.26 -24.52
N THR A 96 10.64 5.03 -24.96
CA THR A 96 10.70 6.50 -24.95
C THR A 96 10.63 7.03 -23.51
N ARG A 97 10.98 8.30 -23.31
CA ARG A 97 10.92 8.93 -21.98
C ARG A 97 9.50 8.86 -21.40
N ASP A 98 8.47 9.10 -22.20
CA ASP A 98 7.08 9.09 -21.74
C ASP A 98 6.61 7.68 -21.37
N GLU A 99 7.14 6.64 -22.02
CA GLU A 99 6.86 5.23 -21.69
C GLU A 99 7.58 4.78 -20.41
N PHE A 100 8.68 5.46 -20.02
CA PHE A 100 9.33 5.28 -18.72
C PHE A 100 8.69 6.11 -17.61
N ASP A 101 7.81 7.06 -17.90
CA ASP A 101 7.08 7.82 -16.87
C ASP A 101 5.95 6.97 -16.28
N VAL A 102 6.32 6.09 -15.36
CA VAL A 102 5.39 5.20 -14.65
C VAL A 102 5.19 5.72 -13.23
N PRO A 103 4.01 6.26 -12.90
CA PRO A 103 3.77 6.99 -11.64
C PRO A 103 3.59 6.06 -10.43
N ILE A 104 4.36 4.99 -10.35
CA ILE A 104 4.35 4.05 -9.23
C ILE A 104 5.74 3.88 -8.63
N ARG A 105 5.79 3.52 -7.35
CA ARG A 105 7.07 3.36 -6.67
C ARG A 105 7.73 2.00 -6.92
N THR A 106 6.97 0.96 -7.22
CA THR A 106 7.46 -0.43 -7.25
C THR A 106 8.09 -0.84 -8.59
N THR A 107 8.55 0.13 -9.38
CA THR A 107 9.21 -0.12 -10.69
C THR A 107 10.49 -0.94 -10.55
N TYR A 108 11.29 -0.71 -9.51
CA TYR A 108 12.54 -1.45 -9.30
C TYR A 108 12.36 -2.95 -9.02
N LEU A 109 11.18 -3.38 -8.60
CA LEU A 109 10.88 -4.81 -8.43
C LEU A 109 10.79 -5.56 -9.77
N LEU A 110 10.82 -4.86 -10.91
CA LEU A 110 10.87 -5.46 -12.25
C LEU A 110 12.28 -5.87 -12.65
N ALA A 111 13.31 -5.36 -11.98
CA ALA A 111 14.71 -5.60 -12.33
C ALA A 111 15.08 -7.08 -12.33
N ALA A 112 14.68 -7.84 -11.32
CA ALA A 112 15.01 -9.26 -11.20
C ALA A 112 14.58 -10.06 -12.43
N ALA A 113 13.36 -9.85 -12.93
CA ALA A 113 12.84 -10.55 -14.10
C ALA A 113 13.53 -10.15 -15.40
N GLN A 114 13.85 -8.86 -15.57
CA GLN A 114 14.60 -8.38 -16.73
C GLN A 114 16.04 -8.91 -16.74
N LEU A 115 16.73 -8.85 -15.60
CA LEU A 115 18.09 -9.36 -15.44
C LEU A 115 18.17 -10.87 -15.70
N LEU A 116 17.21 -11.63 -15.19
CA LEU A 116 17.12 -13.07 -15.41
C LEU A 116 17.09 -13.42 -16.89
N ARG A 117 16.36 -12.67 -17.72
CA ARG A 117 16.10 -13.00 -19.11
C ARG A 117 17.11 -12.41 -20.09
N THR A 118 17.58 -11.20 -19.83
CA THR A 118 18.37 -10.42 -20.80
C THR A 118 19.73 -9.99 -20.27
N GLY A 119 19.98 -10.18 -18.97
CA GLY A 119 21.19 -9.67 -18.32
C GLY A 119 21.22 -8.14 -18.18
N ILE A 120 20.17 -7.44 -18.63
CA ILE A 120 20.04 -5.99 -18.55
C ILE A 120 18.65 -5.67 -18.04
N ALA A 121 18.53 -4.75 -17.08
CA ALA A 121 17.24 -4.20 -16.65
C ALA A 121 17.21 -2.70 -16.92
N ARG A 122 16.08 -2.22 -17.45
CA ARG A 122 15.79 -0.79 -17.63
C ARG A 122 14.57 -0.45 -16.80
N ILE A 123 14.80 0.32 -15.74
CA ILE A 123 13.84 0.54 -14.68
C ILE A 123 13.43 2.01 -14.68
N PRO A 124 12.14 2.31 -14.86
CA PRO A 124 11.63 3.67 -14.67
C PRO A 124 12.01 4.21 -13.31
N TYR A 125 12.35 5.50 -13.22
CA TYR A 125 12.56 6.12 -11.92
C TYR A 125 11.31 5.98 -11.05
N PRO A 126 11.46 5.69 -9.74
CA PRO A 126 10.32 5.44 -8.88
C PRO A 126 9.50 6.71 -8.67
N GLY A 127 8.27 6.69 -9.11
CA GLY A 127 7.22 7.67 -8.81
C GLY A 127 6.54 7.39 -7.47
N GLY A 128 5.28 7.73 -7.33
CA GLY A 128 4.39 7.34 -6.23
C GLY A 128 4.12 8.41 -5.20
N CYS A 129 3.60 8.00 -4.02
CA CYS A 129 3.09 8.90 -3.00
C CYS A 129 4.20 9.71 -2.30
N PRO A 130 4.06 11.03 -2.17
CA PRO A 130 5.07 11.93 -1.56
C PRO A 130 5.01 11.88 -0.02
N ILE A 131 5.47 10.81 0.60
CA ILE A 131 5.49 10.63 2.07
C ILE A 131 6.89 10.72 2.69
N GLY A 132 7.87 11.29 1.99
CA GLY A 132 9.24 11.46 2.49
C GLY A 132 9.64 12.91 2.56
N GLY A 133 10.37 13.29 3.62
CA GLY A 133 10.98 14.60 3.74
C GLY A 133 12.20 14.74 2.85
N GLY A 134 12.19 15.71 1.95
CA GLY A 134 13.28 16.08 1.08
C GLY A 134 12.81 17.11 0.07
N ALA A 135 13.71 17.86 -0.55
CA ALA A 135 13.37 18.93 -1.51
C ALA A 135 12.56 18.44 -2.72
N SER A 136 12.47 17.13 -2.93
CA SER A 136 11.68 16.48 -3.98
C SER A 136 10.54 15.59 -3.44
N GLY A 137 10.35 15.47 -2.11
CA GLY A 137 9.38 14.53 -1.52
C GLY A 137 9.68 13.04 -1.80
N ALA A 138 10.77 12.75 -2.50
CA ALA A 138 11.11 11.42 -2.95
C ALA A 138 11.86 10.63 -1.87
N ARG A 139 11.39 9.44 -1.54
CA ARG A 139 12.19 8.43 -0.84
C ARG A 139 13.30 7.98 -1.78
N GLY A 140 14.55 7.94 -1.26
CA GLY A 140 15.70 7.44 -2.02
C GLY A 140 15.49 6.01 -2.56
N TYR A 141 16.24 5.64 -3.57
CA TYR A 141 16.29 4.29 -4.15
C TYR A 141 17.68 3.64 -3.99
N ASP A 142 18.54 4.28 -3.23
CA ASP A 142 19.91 3.86 -2.89
C ASP A 142 20.00 2.42 -2.37
N LEU A 143 19.03 1.99 -1.54
CA LEU A 143 18.99 0.61 -1.04
C LEU A 143 18.68 -0.42 -2.14
N HIS A 144 17.97 -0.02 -3.21
CA HIS A 144 17.75 -0.90 -4.36
C HIS A 144 19.00 -1.02 -5.21
N VAL A 145 19.72 0.10 -5.42
CA VAL A 145 21.03 0.11 -6.09
C VAL A 145 22.00 -0.78 -5.32
N MET A 146 22.08 -0.60 -4.00
CA MET A 146 22.93 -1.45 -3.14
C MET A 146 22.62 -2.95 -3.29
N VAL A 147 21.35 -3.34 -3.38
CA VAL A 147 20.97 -4.75 -3.60
C VAL A 147 21.53 -5.27 -4.92
N TRP A 148 21.37 -4.55 -6.02
CA TRP A 148 21.84 -4.98 -7.33
C TRP A 148 23.37 -5.08 -7.39
N GLU A 149 24.08 -4.07 -6.85
CA GLU A 149 25.55 -4.06 -6.79
C GLU A 149 26.09 -5.19 -5.91
N LYS A 150 25.47 -5.45 -4.74
CA LYS A 150 25.84 -6.57 -3.88
C LYS A 150 25.69 -7.93 -4.56
N LEU A 151 24.70 -8.08 -5.43
CA LEU A 151 24.48 -9.29 -6.22
C LEU A 151 25.27 -9.32 -7.53
N GLY A 152 26.21 -8.37 -7.72
CA GLY A 152 27.21 -8.37 -8.80
C GLY A 152 26.79 -7.65 -10.07
N ALA A 153 25.73 -6.84 -10.05
CA ALA A 153 25.34 -6.01 -11.17
C ALA A 153 26.06 -4.66 -11.17
N ALA A 154 26.27 -4.08 -12.35
CA ALA A 154 26.65 -2.68 -12.53
C ALA A 154 25.40 -1.82 -12.71
N VAL A 155 25.37 -0.63 -12.10
CA VAL A 155 24.24 0.28 -12.15
C VAL A 155 24.65 1.61 -12.79
N SER A 156 23.86 2.11 -13.72
CA SER A 156 24.01 3.40 -14.39
C SER A 156 22.71 4.20 -14.30
N GLU A 157 22.81 5.43 -13.84
CA GLU A 157 21.66 6.36 -13.80
C GLU A 157 21.66 7.16 -15.10
N LEU A 158 20.62 6.97 -15.93
CA LEU A 158 20.41 7.67 -17.18
C LEU A 158 19.33 8.76 -16.99
N PRO A 159 19.18 9.72 -17.91
CA PRO A 159 18.26 10.84 -17.73
C PRO A 159 16.80 10.46 -17.54
N ASP A 160 16.37 9.30 -18.04
CA ASP A 160 14.99 8.82 -18.09
C ASP A 160 14.76 7.51 -17.32
N HIS A 161 15.81 6.72 -17.06
CA HIS A 161 15.70 5.44 -16.35
C HIS A 161 17.00 5.05 -15.63
N ILE A 162 16.92 4.01 -14.81
CA ILE A 162 18.08 3.34 -14.22
C ILE A 162 18.36 2.10 -15.05
N GLU A 163 19.59 1.97 -15.57
CA GLU A 163 20.05 0.76 -16.24
C GLU A 163 20.89 -0.08 -15.27
N VAL A 164 20.54 -1.37 -15.15
CA VAL A 164 21.23 -2.36 -14.32
C VAL A 164 21.75 -3.46 -15.25
N SER A 165 23.04 -3.78 -15.18
CA SER A 165 23.67 -4.75 -16.06
C SER A 165 24.33 -5.89 -15.27
N ALA A 166 23.92 -7.12 -15.56
CA ALA A 166 24.50 -8.36 -15.02
C ALA A 166 24.57 -9.43 -16.13
N PRO A 167 25.46 -9.29 -17.13
CA PRO A 167 25.49 -10.14 -18.31
C PRO A 167 25.79 -11.62 -18.00
N ASN A 168 26.40 -11.90 -16.85
CA ASN A 168 26.68 -13.25 -16.37
C ASN A 168 25.67 -13.72 -15.30
N GLY A 169 24.50 -13.05 -15.20
CA GLY A 169 23.50 -13.25 -14.17
C GLY A 169 23.90 -12.70 -12.80
N LEU A 170 22.93 -12.66 -11.91
CA LEU A 170 23.13 -12.27 -10.51
C LEU A 170 23.80 -13.41 -9.72
N ARG A 171 24.57 -13.05 -8.68
CA ARG A 171 25.26 -14.00 -7.81
C ARG A 171 24.90 -13.75 -6.36
N GLY A 172 24.62 -14.81 -5.61
CA GLY A 172 24.34 -14.77 -4.20
C GLY A 172 25.46 -14.11 -3.40
N ASN A 173 25.08 -13.30 -2.41
CA ASN A 173 26.00 -12.57 -1.54
C ASN A 173 25.32 -12.20 -0.22
N THR A 174 26.06 -11.59 0.69
CA THR A 174 25.51 -11.02 1.93
C THR A 174 25.05 -9.59 1.71
N ILE A 175 23.77 -9.34 2.05
CA ILE A 175 23.15 -8.02 2.04
C ILE A 175 22.85 -7.62 3.48
N ASN A 176 23.47 -6.53 3.94
CA ASN A 176 23.22 -5.96 5.26
C ASN A 176 22.55 -4.60 5.07
N PHE A 177 21.25 -4.50 5.39
CA PHE A 177 20.57 -3.21 5.32
C PHE A 177 20.97 -2.30 6.48
N PRO A 178 21.40 -1.05 6.23
CA PRO A 178 21.75 -0.11 7.30
C PRO A 178 20.51 0.35 8.10
N ILE A 179 19.34 0.31 7.45
CA ILE A 179 18.03 0.57 8.06
C ILE A 179 17.04 -0.49 7.56
N THR A 180 16.03 -0.81 8.36
CA THR A 180 14.96 -1.72 7.93
C THR A 180 14.17 -1.12 6.76
N THR A 181 13.96 -1.89 5.71
CA THR A 181 13.28 -1.45 4.49
C THR A 181 12.41 -2.54 3.90
N VAL A 182 11.13 -2.24 3.65
CA VAL A 182 10.23 -3.19 2.99
C VAL A 182 10.63 -3.37 1.53
N GLY A 183 10.72 -2.27 0.76
CA GLY A 183 11.06 -2.33 -0.66
C GLY A 183 12.44 -2.94 -0.95
N GLY A 184 13.45 -2.61 -0.12
CA GLY A 184 14.78 -3.23 -0.22
C GLY A 184 14.73 -4.74 0.03
N THR A 185 14.00 -5.19 1.05
CA THR A 185 13.81 -6.62 1.36
C THR A 185 13.11 -7.33 0.20
N GLU A 186 12.05 -6.76 -0.35
CA GLU A 186 11.31 -7.32 -1.50
C GLU A 186 12.20 -7.43 -2.74
N ASN A 187 12.97 -6.38 -3.05
CA ASN A 187 13.91 -6.40 -4.18
C ASN A 187 15.01 -7.44 -3.99
N ALA A 188 15.57 -7.54 -2.78
CA ALA A 188 16.57 -8.55 -2.45
C ALA A 188 16.02 -9.97 -2.59
N LEU A 189 14.80 -10.25 -2.12
CA LEU A 189 14.13 -11.55 -2.27
C LEU A 189 13.95 -11.94 -3.74
N LEU A 190 13.41 -11.02 -4.56
CA LEU A 190 13.20 -11.29 -5.99
C LEU A 190 14.51 -11.56 -6.72
N CYS A 191 15.51 -10.72 -6.52
CA CYS A 191 16.82 -10.86 -7.15
C CYS A 191 17.56 -12.12 -6.67
N ALA A 192 17.56 -12.39 -5.35
CA ALA A 192 18.21 -13.55 -4.77
C ALA A 192 17.59 -14.87 -5.24
N SER A 193 16.27 -14.91 -5.45
CA SER A 193 15.58 -16.14 -5.89
C SER A 193 16.03 -16.63 -7.27
N VAL A 194 16.51 -15.72 -8.11
CA VAL A 194 17.02 -16.03 -9.46
C VAL A 194 18.54 -15.84 -9.60
N ALA A 195 19.23 -15.44 -8.55
CA ALA A 195 20.69 -15.40 -8.50
C ALA A 195 21.29 -16.80 -8.43
N SER A 196 22.56 -16.97 -8.78
CA SER A 196 23.29 -18.22 -8.57
C SER A 196 23.93 -18.24 -7.19
N GLY A 197 23.62 -19.25 -6.38
CA GLY A 197 24.18 -19.45 -5.04
C GLY A 197 23.38 -18.78 -3.92
N GLN A 198 23.90 -18.89 -2.71
CA GLN A 198 23.21 -18.45 -1.49
C GLN A 198 23.29 -16.93 -1.31
N THR A 199 22.17 -16.34 -0.95
CA THR A 199 22.10 -14.95 -0.47
C THR A 199 21.62 -14.92 0.98
N GLN A 200 22.32 -14.15 1.82
CA GLN A 200 21.90 -13.85 3.18
C GLN A 200 21.48 -12.39 3.29
N ILE A 201 20.29 -12.13 3.80
CA ILE A 201 19.72 -10.80 3.94
C ILE A 201 19.54 -10.51 5.44
N PHE A 202 20.32 -9.58 5.97
CA PHE A 202 20.26 -9.14 7.35
C PHE A 202 19.55 -7.81 7.49
N ASN A 203 18.92 -7.59 8.63
CA ASN A 203 18.09 -6.43 8.93
C ASN A 203 16.94 -6.25 7.92
N ALA A 204 16.42 -7.38 7.41
CA ALA A 204 15.24 -7.40 6.56
C ALA A 204 14.01 -6.90 7.35
N TYR A 205 13.10 -6.19 6.67
CA TYR A 205 11.82 -5.83 7.26
C TYR A 205 10.74 -6.79 6.76
N ILE A 206 10.40 -7.75 7.59
CA ILE A 206 9.48 -8.84 7.25
C ILE A 206 8.07 -8.46 7.73
N THR A 207 7.29 -7.87 6.83
CA THR A 207 5.88 -7.54 7.03
C THR A 207 4.98 -8.70 6.57
N PRO A 208 3.68 -8.69 6.88
CA PRO A 208 2.73 -9.68 6.32
C PRO A 208 2.78 -9.77 4.79
N GLU A 209 2.94 -8.64 4.10
CA GLU A 209 3.05 -8.58 2.65
C GLU A 209 4.37 -9.18 2.12
N VAL A 210 5.45 -9.09 2.92
CA VAL A 210 6.72 -9.79 2.62
C VAL A 210 6.57 -11.29 2.84
N HIS A 211 5.84 -11.72 3.87
CA HIS A 211 5.52 -13.14 4.06
C HIS A 211 4.67 -13.67 2.89
N ASP A 212 3.73 -12.89 2.38
CA ASP A 212 2.92 -13.24 1.21
C ASP A 212 3.81 -13.42 -0.04
N LEU A 213 4.77 -12.50 -0.26
CA LEU A 213 5.77 -12.63 -1.32
C LEU A 213 6.62 -13.91 -1.17
N ILE A 214 7.12 -14.18 0.04
CA ILE A 214 7.91 -15.41 0.33
C ILE A 214 7.06 -16.65 0.06
N ALA A 215 5.77 -16.64 0.43
CA ALA A 215 4.87 -17.76 0.19
C ALA A 215 4.71 -18.03 -1.31
N LEU A 216 4.55 -17.01 -2.15
CA LEU A 216 4.50 -17.17 -3.59
C LEU A 216 5.82 -17.69 -4.15
N LEU A 217 6.95 -17.08 -3.79
CA LEU A 217 8.28 -17.51 -4.23
C LEU A 217 8.55 -18.99 -3.91
N ARG A 218 8.19 -19.44 -2.71
CA ARG A 218 8.29 -20.86 -2.31
C ARG A 218 7.39 -21.75 -3.16
N ARG A 219 6.16 -21.36 -3.47
CA ARG A 219 5.26 -22.10 -4.38
C ARG A 219 5.82 -22.18 -5.80
N MET A 220 6.53 -21.15 -6.21
CA MET A 220 7.25 -21.11 -7.49
C MET A 220 8.57 -21.90 -7.47
N GLY A 221 8.91 -22.53 -6.33
CA GLY A 221 10.08 -23.40 -6.18
C GLY A 221 11.36 -22.68 -5.73
N ALA A 222 11.28 -21.44 -5.24
CA ALA A 222 12.41 -20.81 -4.58
C ALA A 222 12.63 -21.40 -3.18
N ASP A 223 13.89 -21.59 -2.80
CA ASP A 223 14.26 -22.02 -1.45
C ASP A 223 14.58 -20.78 -0.59
N VAL A 224 13.64 -20.41 0.22
CA VAL A 224 13.71 -19.23 1.10
C VAL A 224 13.48 -19.65 2.55
N SER A 225 14.41 -19.35 3.44
CA SER A 225 14.31 -19.58 4.87
C SER A 225 14.33 -18.28 5.66
N VAL A 226 13.47 -18.18 6.66
CA VAL A 226 13.39 -17.03 7.57
C VAL A 226 13.89 -17.44 8.95
N HIS A 227 14.85 -16.69 9.50
CA HIS A 227 15.46 -16.92 10.79
C HIS A 227 15.21 -15.74 11.72
N GLY A 228 14.51 -15.98 12.81
CA GLY A 228 14.08 -14.90 13.72
C GLY A 228 13.17 -13.90 13.02
N THR A 229 13.38 -12.62 13.27
CA THR A 229 12.47 -11.54 12.82
C THR A 229 13.01 -10.70 11.65
N SER A 230 14.29 -10.88 11.26
CA SER A 230 14.95 -9.97 10.30
C SER A 230 16.08 -10.58 9.47
N HIS A 231 16.28 -11.90 9.54
CA HIS A 231 17.29 -12.60 8.74
C HIS A 231 16.61 -13.56 7.77
N ILE A 232 16.93 -13.43 6.48
CA ILE A 232 16.43 -14.30 5.41
C ILE A 232 17.62 -14.93 4.69
N VAL A 233 17.50 -16.21 4.40
CA VAL A 233 18.45 -16.96 3.56
C VAL A 233 17.71 -17.43 2.32
N VAL A 234 18.28 -17.19 1.17
CA VAL A 234 17.74 -17.62 -0.15
C VAL A 234 18.80 -18.44 -0.87
N GLU A 235 18.45 -19.67 -1.21
CA GLU A 235 19.24 -20.50 -2.13
C GLU A 235 18.78 -20.21 -3.56
N GLY A 236 19.53 -19.36 -4.24
CA GLY A 236 19.17 -18.90 -5.58
C GLY A 236 19.43 -19.96 -6.64
N ARG A 237 18.52 -20.08 -7.60
CA ARG A 237 18.55 -21.14 -8.61
C ARG A 237 19.39 -20.81 -9.84
N GLY A 238 19.68 -19.53 -10.09
CA GLY A 238 20.34 -19.07 -11.34
C GLY A 238 19.49 -19.25 -12.61
N THR A 239 18.21 -19.59 -12.45
CA THR A 239 17.26 -19.87 -13.54
C THR A 239 15.87 -19.35 -13.19
N ALA A 240 14.95 -19.35 -14.16
CA ALA A 240 13.55 -19.05 -13.95
C ALA A 240 12.91 -20.00 -12.91
N LEU A 241 11.91 -19.48 -12.21
CA LEU A 241 11.10 -20.24 -11.28
C LEU A 241 9.94 -20.95 -12.01
N SER A 242 9.25 -21.84 -11.32
CA SER A 242 8.11 -22.58 -11.85
C SER A 242 6.82 -21.75 -11.77
N GLY A 243 5.79 -22.12 -12.52
CA GLY A 243 4.44 -21.59 -12.37
C GLY A 243 3.82 -21.93 -11.00
N ALA A 244 2.85 -21.11 -10.58
CA ALA A 244 2.19 -21.30 -9.31
C ALA A 244 0.76 -20.72 -9.33
N HIS A 245 -0.04 -21.12 -8.33
CA HIS A 245 -1.32 -20.50 -8.01
C HIS A 245 -1.36 -20.09 -6.54
N MET A 246 -1.78 -18.84 -6.28
CA MET A 246 -1.94 -18.32 -4.92
C MET A 246 -3.01 -17.23 -4.84
N ALA A 247 -3.73 -17.19 -3.71
CA ALA A 247 -4.57 -16.05 -3.37
C ALA A 247 -3.71 -14.95 -2.72
N THR A 248 -3.90 -13.71 -3.14
CA THR A 248 -3.32 -12.52 -2.49
C THR A 248 -3.92 -12.36 -1.10
N MET A 249 -3.11 -12.05 -0.10
CA MET A 249 -3.60 -11.77 1.25
C MET A 249 -4.59 -10.59 1.27
N PRO A 250 -5.60 -10.58 2.17
CA PRO A 250 -6.49 -9.43 2.32
C PRO A 250 -5.75 -8.17 2.81
N ASP A 251 -6.23 -6.99 2.43
CA ASP A 251 -5.62 -5.70 2.81
C ASP A 251 -6.01 -5.30 4.24
N ARG A 252 -5.07 -5.45 5.17
CA ARG A 252 -5.24 -5.07 6.58
C ARG A 252 -5.48 -3.58 6.79
N ILE A 253 -5.03 -2.72 5.87
CA ILE A 253 -5.24 -1.28 5.96
C ILE A 253 -6.65 -0.94 5.49
N GLU A 254 -7.14 -1.59 4.44
CA GLU A 254 -8.54 -1.48 4.00
C GLU A 254 -9.49 -1.97 5.11
N ALA A 255 -9.18 -3.10 5.76
CA ALA A 255 -9.98 -3.62 6.87
C ALA A 255 -10.11 -2.59 8.01
N LEU A 256 -8.99 -2.00 8.45
CA LEU A 256 -9.00 -0.94 9.46
C LEU A 256 -9.81 0.28 9.02
N THR A 257 -9.71 0.65 7.75
CA THR A 257 -10.45 1.78 7.17
C THR A 257 -11.96 1.60 7.32
N TRP A 258 -12.48 0.41 6.97
CA TRP A 258 -13.90 0.09 7.10
C TRP A 258 -14.35 0.05 8.56
N ILE A 259 -13.53 -0.49 9.47
CA ILE A 259 -13.81 -0.52 10.91
C ILE A 259 -13.96 0.91 11.44
N VAL A 260 -12.99 1.78 11.17
CA VAL A 260 -13.01 3.18 11.64
C VAL A 260 -14.15 3.95 11.00
N TYR A 261 -14.44 3.75 9.72
CA TYR A 261 -15.60 4.38 9.06
C TYR A 261 -16.92 4.00 9.74
N ALA A 262 -17.13 2.70 10.03
CA ALA A 262 -18.34 2.24 10.70
C ALA A 262 -18.47 2.82 12.13
N ILE A 263 -17.38 2.88 12.91
CA ILE A 263 -17.38 3.47 14.26
C ILE A 263 -17.78 4.95 14.20
N LEU A 264 -17.12 5.74 13.35
CA LEU A 264 -17.33 7.19 13.28
C LEU A 264 -18.72 7.59 12.78
N SER A 265 -19.27 6.81 11.86
CA SER A 265 -20.57 7.08 11.24
C SER A 265 -21.76 6.50 12.04
N GLY A 266 -21.51 5.70 13.07
CA GLY A 266 -22.55 4.91 13.73
C GLY A 266 -23.17 3.87 12.78
N GLY A 267 -22.34 3.27 11.92
CA GLY A 267 -22.76 2.30 10.92
C GLY A 267 -23.10 0.92 11.52
N ASN A 268 -23.81 0.13 10.72
CA ASN A 268 -24.09 -1.28 11.01
C ASN A 268 -23.49 -2.13 9.90
N LEU A 269 -22.20 -2.47 10.06
CA LEU A 269 -21.36 -2.98 8.99
C LEU A 269 -20.66 -4.29 9.36
N THR A 270 -20.82 -5.31 8.50
CA THR A 270 -20.01 -6.53 8.54
C THR A 270 -18.85 -6.41 7.55
N ILE A 271 -17.62 -6.47 8.07
CA ILE A 271 -16.39 -6.43 7.28
C ILE A 271 -15.87 -7.85 7.16
N GLU A 272 -15.87 -8.39 5.94
CA GLU A 272 -15.49 -9.77 5.63
C GLU A 272 -14.06 -9.87 5.10
N GLY A 273 -13.37 -10.98 5.37
CA GLY A 273 -12.00 -11.20 4.93
C GLY A 273 -10.96 -10.42 5.72
N VAL A 274 -11.22 -10.17 7.01
CA VAL A 274 -10.29 -9.44 7.89
C VAL A 274 -9.08 -10.33 8.21
N PRO A 275 -7.83 -9.89 7.92
CA PRO A 275 -6.63 -10.66 8.21
C PRO A 275 -6.17 -10.48 9.68
N PHE A 276 -6.87 -11.11 10.62
CA PHE A 276 -6.65 -10.93 12.06
C PHE A 276 -5.20 -11.15 12.51
N GLU A 277 -4.52 -12.16 11.97
CA GLU A 277 -3.11 -12.45 12.29
C GLU A 277 -2.16 -11.28 11.98
N SER A 278 -2.56 -10.42 11.04
CA SER A 278 -1.81 -9.24 10.63
C SER A 278 -2.27 -7.94 11.28
N MET A 279 -3.34 -8.01 12.12
CA MET A 279 -4.01 -6.85 12.70
C MET A 279 -4.13 -6.92 14.24
N GLU A 280 -3.47 -7.87 14.89
CA GLU A 280 -3.60 -8.07 16.34
C GLU A 280 -3.39 -6.76 17.11
N VAL A 281 -2.24 -6.12 16.99
CA VAL A 281 -1.93 -4.88 17.71
C VAL A 281 -2.82 -3.70 17.29
N PRO A 282 -3.06 -3.45 15.98
CA PRO A 282 -4.06 -2.44 15.59
C PRO A 282 -5.43 -2.64 16.23
N LEU A 283 -5.96 -3.86 16.29
CA LEU A 283 -7.27 -4.11 16.90
C LEU A 283 -7.24 -3.96 18.43
N ILE A 284 -6.17 -4.34 19.10
CA ILE A 284 -5.99 -4.11 20.55
C ILE A 284 -6.11 -2.61 20.86
N HIS A 285 -5.52 -1.72 20.08
CA HIS A 285 -5.64 -0.28 20.28
C HIS A 285 -7.09 0.23 20.08
N ILE A 286 -7.82 -0.33 19.10
CA ILE A 286 -9.25 -0.02 18.91
C ILE A 286 -10.07 -0.44 20.15
N GLU A 287 -9.85 -1.66 20.63
CA GLU A 287 -10.56 -2.20 21.81
C GLU A 287 -10.20 -1.45 23.10
N GLN A 288 -8.93 -1.12 23.30
CA GLN A 288 -8.47 -0.29 24.43
C GLN A 288 -9.06 1.14 24.40
N ALA A 289 -9.38 1.64 23.21
CA ALA A 289 -10.11 2.90 23.04
C ALA A 289 -11.62 2.78 23.34
N GLY A 290 -12.09 1.66 23.90
CA GLY A 290 -13.46 1.45 24.33
C GLY A 290 -14.41 1.03 23.21
N VAL A 291 -13.92 0.44 22.14
CA VAL A 291 -14.74 -0.09 21.04
C VAL A 291 -14.90 -1.60 21.21
N ASP A 292 -16.13 -2.06 21.26
CA ASP A 292 -16.48 -3.48 21.29
C ASP A 292 -16.69 -3.98 19.86
N LEU A 293 -15.84 -4.92 19.43
CA LEU A 293 -15.85 -5.49 18.10
C LEU A 293 -16.33 -6.95 18.13
N PHE A 294 -17.51 -7.20 17.54
CA PHE A 294 -17.98 -8.57 17.36
C PHE A 294 -17.19 -9.26 16.25
N ARG A 295 -16.49 -10.34 16.56
CA ARG A 295 -15.61 -11.07 15.62
C ARG A 295 -16.01 -12.53 15.49
N ASN A 296 -15.87 -13.05 14.29
CA ASN A 296 -15.73 -14.48 14.05
C ASN A 296 -14.32 -14.76 13.47
N SER A 297 -14.10 -15.93 12.85
CA SER A 297 -12.79 -16.31 12.31
C SER A 297 -12.30 -15.44 11.14
N THR A 298 -13.18 -14.76 10.41
CA THR A 298 -12.83 -14.04 9.16
C THR A 298 -13.49 -12.68 9.02
N SER A 299 -14.38 -12.28 9.94
CA SER A 299 -15.09 -11.00 9.84
C SER A 299 -15.22 -10.27 11.17
N VAL A 300 -15.38 -8.96 11.06
CA VAL A 300 -15.71 -8.04 12.15
C VAL A 300 -17.08 -7.44 11.85
N HIS A 301 -17.94 -7.40 12.87
CA HIS A 301 -19.20 -6.68 12.83
C HIS A 301 -19.13 -5.49 13.75
N VAL A 302 -19.37 -4.30 13.21
CA VAL A 302 -19.42 -3.03 13.94
C VAL A 302 -20.87 -2.55 13.97
N THR A 303 -21.40 -2.30 15.15
CA THR A 303 -22.77 -1.80 15.35
C THR A 303 -22.77 -0.36 15.86
N PRO A 304 -23.90 0.36 15.77
CA PRO A 304 -24.02 1.70 16.36
C PRO A 304 -23.71 1.75 17.87
N GLU A 305 -23.91 0.62 18.57
CA GLU A 305 -23.69 0.48 20.02
C GLU A 305 -22.28 -0.02 20.37
N CYS A 306 -21.35 -0.02 19.42
CA CYS A 306 -19.99 -0.56 19.63
C CYS A 306 -19.15 0.21 20.65
N LEU A 307 -19.56 1.41 21.05
CA LEU A 307 -18.85 2.22 22.04
C LEU A 307 -19.33 1.90 23.46
N THR A 308 -18.50 1.22 24.25
CA THR A 308 -18.86 0.72 25.60
C THR A 308 -19.26 1.80 26.59
N SER A 309 -18.74 3.02 26.44
CA SER A 309 -19.06 4.19 27.27
C SER A 309 -19.75 5.32 26.48
N GLY A 310 -20.26 5.03 25.29
CA GLY A 310 -20.90 6.02 24.41
C GLY A 310 -19.93 6.97 23.70
N SER A 311 -18.63 6.83 23.93
CA SER A 311 -17.57 7.60 23.28
C SER A 311 -16.27 6.81 23.19
N VAL A 312 -15.43 7.14 22.23
CA VAL A 312 -14.06 6.63 22.17
C VAL A 312 -13.26 7.19 23.35
N GLN A 313 -12.49 6.34 24.02
CA GLN A 313 -11.59 6.77 25.09
C GLN A 313 -10.32 7.40 24.50
N PRO A 314 -9.77 8.46 25.12
CA PRO A 314 -8.51 9.04 24.69
C PRO A 314 -7.37 8.03 24.72
N PHE A 315 -6.45 8.13 23.76
CA PHE A 315 -5.32 7.21 23.65
C PHE A 315 -4.03 7.91 23.23
N GLU A 316 -2.91 7.28 23.51
CA GLU A 316 -1.62 7.61 22.92
C GLU A 316 -1.11 6.41 22.14
N LEU A 317 -0.67 6.67 20.89
CA LEU A 317 -0.24 5.66 19.95
C LEU A 317 1.04 6.10 19.25
N ALA A 318 2.03 5.21 19.15
CA ALA A 318 3.20 5.41 18.32
C ALA A 318 3.16 4.48 17.10
N CYS A 319 3.24 5.06 15.91
CA CYS A 319 3.43 4.29 14.69
C CYS A 319 4.86 3.73 14.63
N GLY A 320 4.97 2.47 14.27
CA GLY A 320 6.23 1.74 14.24
C GLY A 320 6.26 0.66 13.17
N ALA A 321 7.06 -0.36 13.43
CA ALA A 321 7.13 -1.55 12.60
C ALA A 321 5.99 -2.53 12.93
N HIS A 322 5.62 -3.38 11.95
CA HIS A 322 4.79 -4.56 12.22
C HIS A 322 5.46 -5.45 13.32
N PRO A 323 4.70 -6.01 14.28
CA PRO A 323 3.23 -6.10 14.39
C PRO A 323 2.52 -4.87 14.96
N GLY A 324 3.24 -3.81 15.30
CA GLY A 324 2.64 -2.55 15.75
C GLY A 324 1.82 -1.83 14.67
N VAL A 325 1.25 -0.69 15.05
CA VAL A 325 0.54 0.18 14.12
C VAL A 325 1.55 0.81 13.17
N ILE A 326 1.37 0.63 11.86
CA ILE A 326 2.26 1.18 10.85
C ILE A 326 1.81 2.58 10.41
N SER A 327 2.71 3.38 9.84
CA SER A 327 2.43 4.74 9.33
C SER A 327 1.22 4.82 8.39
N ASP A 328 0.95 3.77 7.61
CA ASP A 328 -0.22 3.72 6.72
C ASP A 328 -1.55 3.67 7.48
N MET A 329 -1.54 3.36 8.76
CA MET A 329 -2.72 3.32 9.62
C MET A 329 -2.91 4.60 10.44
N GLN A 330 -1.91 5.47 10.51
CA GLN A 330 -1.86 6.69 11.32
C GLN A 330 -3.14 7.54 11.18
N ALA A 331 -3.53 7.84 9.94
CA ALA A 331 -4.63 8.75 9.65
C ALA A 331 -5.99 8.25 10.18
N PHE A 332 -6.18 6.93 10.27
CA PHE A 332 -7.42 6.33 10.79
C PHE A 332 -7.52 6.44 12.31
N TYR A 333 -6.40 6.37 13.04
CA TYR A 333 -6.39 6.66 14.47
C TYR A 333 -6.57 8.15 14.76
N VAL A 334 -6.06 9.05 13.91
CA VAL A 334 -6.36 10.48 14.00
C VAL A 334 -7.87 10.71 13.86
N LEU A 335 -8.54 10.07 12.90
CA LEU A 335 -10.00 10.11 12.77
C LEU A 335 -10.70 9.57 14.02
N LEU A 336 -10.27 8.42 14.52
CA LEU A 336 -10.87 7.82 15.73
C LEU A 336 -10.75 8.77 16.93
N GLY A 337 -9.65 9.49 17.05
CA GLY A 337 -9.43 10.50 18.09
C GLY A 337 -10.44 11.65 18.04
N LEU A 338 -11.02 11.99 16.86
CA LEU A 338 -12.06 13.02 16.74
C LEU A 338 -13.36 12.62 17.43
N ALA A 339 -13.66 11.31 17.57
CA ALA A 339 -14.80 10.80 18.35
C ALA A 339 -14.45 10.60 19.83
N GLY A 340 -13.23 10.91 20.24
CA GLY A 340 -12.72 10.66 21.60
C GLY A 340 -13.27 11.64 22.64
N ALA A 341 -13.45 11.19 23.88
CA ALA A 341 -13.86 12.02 25.01
C ALA A 341 -12.65 12.66 25.71
N GLY A 342 -11.77 13.35 24.95
CA GLY A 342 -10.58 14.00 25.48
C GLY A 342 -9.47 14.15 24.46
N THR A 343 -8.21 14.21 24.92
CA THR A 343 -7.06 14.43 24.05
C THR A 343 -6.36 13.12 23.75
N SER A 344 -6.30 12.78 22.45
CA SER A 344 -5.50 11.65 21.93
C SER A 344 -4.24 12.17 21.23
N ARG A 345 -3.18 11.34 21.21
CA ARG A 345 -1.92 11.68 20.53
C ARG A 345 -1.45 10.51 19.68
N VAL A 346 -1.05 10.84 18.45
CA VAL A 346 -0.51 9.87 17.49
C VAL A 346 0.89 10.32 17.07
N TYR A 347 1.87 9.43 17.27
CA TYR A 347 3.28 9.71 16.95
C TYR A 347 3.70 8.88 15.73
N ASP A 348 4.49 9.48 14.83
CA ASP A 348 5.13 8.76 13.73
C ASP A 348 6.57 9.24 13.55
N TYR A 349 7.49 8.47 14.10
CA TYR A 349 8.93 8.76 14.00
C TYR A 349 9.57 8.18 12.75
N ARG A 350 8.88 7.29 12.04
CA ARG A 350 9.37 6.71 10.79
C ARG A 350 9.16 7.61 9.59
N TYR A 351 7.99 8.27 9.54
CA TYR A 351 7.63 9.26 8.52
C TYR A 351 7.11 10.54 9.17
N PRO A 352 7.97 11.28 9.90
CA PRO A 352 7.53 12.42 10.72
C PRO A 352 6.94 13.58 9.91
N GLU A 353 7.21 13.62 8.61
CA GLU A 353 6.66 14.64 7.69
C GLU A 353 5.27 14.26 7.15
N ARG A 354 4.74 13.08 7.48
CA ARG A 354 3.43 12.60 7.01
C ARG A 354 2.29 13.19 7.83
N ILE A 355 2.19 14.51 7.86
CA ILE A 355 1.22 15.29 8.62
C ILE A 355 0.39 16.25 7.75
N ALA A 356 0.66 16.34 6.44
CA ALA A 356 -0.01 17.29 5.54
C ALA A 356 -1.54 17.11 5.49
N PHE A 357 -2.04 15.86 5.62
CA PHE A 357 -3.46 15.56 5.64
C PHE A 357 -4.20 16.19 6.84
N VAL A 358 -3.52 16.50 7.95
CA VAL A 358 -4.14 17.05 9.18
C VAL A 358 -4.71 18.43 8.90
N GLY A 359 -4.00 19.28 8.15
CA GLY A 359 -4.50 20.59 7.74
C GLY A 359 -5.72 20.51 6.83
N GLU A 360 -5.77 19.50 5.97
CA GLU A 360 -6.92 19.26 5.09
C GLU A 360 -8.11 18.69 5.87
N LEU A 361 -7.86 17.76 6.78
CA LEU A 361 -8.87 17.21 7.68
C LEU A 361 -9.49 18.30 8.58
N ALA A 362 -8.68 19.25 9.06
CA ALA A 362 -9.14 20.37 9.89
C ALA A 362 -10.19 21.25 9.19
N LYS A 363 -10.19 21.33 7.86
CA LYS A 363 -11.24 22.05 7.10
C LYS A 363 -12.62 21.40 7.22
N LEU A 364 -12.65 20.10 7.55
CA LEU A 364 -13.86 19.31 7.75
C LEU A 364 -14.23 19.15 9.24
N VAL A 365 -13.56 19.89 10.13
CA VAL A 365 -13.80 19.89 11.57
C VAL A 365 -14.14 21.30 12.04
N SER A 366 -15.21 21.43 12.84
CA SER A 366 -15.63 22.71 13.39
C SER A 366 -14.85 23.01 14.68
N GLY A 367 -14.03 24.05 14.66
CA GLY A 367 -13.23 24.45 15.83
C GLY A 367 -11.78 23.94 15.77
N ASP A 368 -11.00 24.24 16.81
CA ASP A 368 -9.56 23.91 16.89
C ASP A 368 -9.34 22.58 17.62
N HIS A 369 -9.55 21.49 16.92
CA HIS A 369 -9.46 20.13 17.43
C HIS A 369 -8.19 19.37 17.02
N LEU A 370 -7.49 19.86 15.99
CA LEU A 370 -6.36 19.18 15.38
C LEU A 370 -5.11 20.07 15.41
N GLU A 371 -4.04 19.53 15.94
CA GLU A 371 -2.73 20.16 15.96
C GLU A 371 -1.69 19.16 15.46
N SER A 372 -0.79 19.60 14.61
CA SER A 372 0.29 18.75 14.10
C SER A 372 1.63 19.44 14.16
N GLU A 373 2.61 18.72 14.63
CA GLU A 373 4.03 19.04 14.55
C GLU A 373 4.78 17.85 13.98
N ARG A 374 6.03 18.05 13.60
CA ARG A 374 6.85 17.01 12.99
C ARG A 374 6.86 15.75 13.88
N GLY A 375 6.29 14.65 13.36
CA GLY A 375 6.23 13.34 14.03
C GLY A 375 5.16 13.21 15.11
N LYS A 376 4.26 14.19 15.30
CA LYS A 376 3.20 14.13 16.30
C LYS A 376 1.94 14.83 15.83
N ILE A 377 0.81 14.20 16.09
CA ILE A 377 -0.52 14.75 15.87
C ILE A 377 -1.29 14.68 17.18
N THR A 378 -1.86 15.82 17.61
CA THR A 378 -2.72 15.93 18.78
C THR A 378 -4.17 16.14 18.32
N VAL A 379 -5.08 15.32 18.84
CA VAL A 379 -6.51 15.37 18.53
C VAL A 379 -7.29 15.63 19.82
N ARG A 380 -8.13 16.65 19.84
CA ARG A 380 -9.00 17.00 20.97
C ARG A 380 -10.45 16.69 20.59
N GLY A 381 -10.95 15.57 21.06
CA GLY A 381 -12.34 15.18 20.85
C GLY A 381 -13.24 15.44 22.08
N PRO A 382 -14.57 15.30 21.97
CA PRO A 382 -15.26 14.99 20.73
C PRO A 382 -15.32 16.22 19.81
N ALA A 383 -15.12 16.01 18.52
CA ALA A 383 -15.13 17.04 17.51
C ALA A 383 -16.38 16.94 16.63
N LYS A 384 -16.98 18.07 16.30
CA LYS A 384 -18.07 18.12 15.34
C LYS A 384 -17.50 18.25 13.92
N LEU A 385 -17.88 17.30 13.07
CA LEU A 385 -17.54 17.38 11.65
C LEU A 385 -18.44 18.40 10.93
N GLN A 386 -17.91 19.04 9.89
CA GLN A 386 -18.60 20.00 9.04
C GLN A 386 -18.30 19.75 7.56
N SER A 387 -19.26 20.08 6.70
CA SER A 387 -19.03 20.02 5.24
C SER A 387 -18.07 21.10 4.77
N GLY A 388 -17.32 20.82 3.72
CA GLY A 388 -16.34 21.77 3.21
C GLY A 388 -15.63 21.27 1.95
N VAL A 389 -14.59 22.01 1.57
CA VAL A 389 -13.69 21.64 0.48
C VAL A 389 -12.32 21.32 1.08
N ALA A 390 -11.83 20.10 0.80
CA ALA A 390 -10.52 19.66 1.24
C ALA A 390 -9.76 19.02 0.08
N ASN A 391 -8.43 18.94 0.22
CA ASN A 391 -7.54 18.40 -0.79
C ASN A 391 -6.90 17.09 -0.32
N SER A 392 -6.74 16.16 -1.21
CA SER A 392 -5.95 14.95 -0.98
C SER A 392 -4.45 15.28 -0.97
N THR A 393 -3.71 14.73 0.00
CA THR A 393 -2.27 15.01 0.17
C THR A 393 -1.40 13.78 -0.01
N ASP A 394 -1.83 12.66 0.51
CA ASP A 394 -1.19 11.35 0.38
C ASP A 394 -2.25 10.25 0.35
N LEU A 395 -1.87 9.06 -0.02
CA LEU A 395 -2.78 7.93 -0.28
C LEU A 395 -3.71 7.60 0.90
N ARG A 396 -3.20 7.55 2.13
CA ARG A 396 -3.98 7.14 3.32
C ARG A 396 -4.59 8.34 4.04
N GLY A 397 -3.89 9.46 4.10
CA GLY A 397 -4.43 10.73 4.58
C GLY A 397 -5.62 11.19 3.74
N SER A 398 -5.56 11.02 2.43
CA SER A 398 -6.68 11.30 1.53
C SER A 398 -7.93 10.49 1.86
N MET A 399 -7.77 9.19 2.17
CA MET A 399 -8.91 8.36 2.58
C MET A 399 -9.49 8.79 3.92
N ALA A 400 -8.67 9.27 4.85
CA ALA A 400 -9.17 9.84 6.11
C ALA A 400 -10.03 11.09 5.86
N VAL A 401 -9.63 11.96 4.93
CA VAL A 401 -10.43 13.13 4.52
C VAL A 401 -11.75 12.71 3.87
N VAL A 402 -11.74 11.67 3.01
CA VAL A 402 -12.95 11.09 2.40
C VAL A 402 -13.89 10.54 3.48
N ILE A 403 -13.39 9.79 4.48
CA ILE A 403 -14.20 9.25 5.57
C ILE A 403 -14.82 10.40 6.39
N ALA A 404 -14.06 11.43 6.73
CA ALA A 404 -14.59 12.60 7.44
C ALA A 404 -15.75 13.26 6.67
N ALA A 405 -15.62 13.41 5.35
CA ALA A 405 -16.67 13.93 4.49
C ALA A 405 -17.92 13.01 4.48
N LEU A 406 -17.72 11.68 4.42
CA LEU A 406 -18.81 10.70 4.48
C LEU A 406 -19.57 10.71 5.80
N CYS A 407 -18.90 11.02 6.91
CA CYS A 407 -19.50 11.13 8.24
C CYS A 407 -20.13 12.50 8.51
N THR A 408 -19.96 13.47 7.62
CA THR A 408 -20.38 14.86 7.82
C THR A 408 -21.77 15.12 7.23
N GLN A 409 -22.62 15.85 7.94
CA GLN A 409 -23.88 16.31 7.39
C GLN A 409 -23.65 17.40 6.32
N GLY A 410 -24.25 17.24 5.13
CA GLY A 410 -24.17 18.18 4.02
C GLY A 410 -23.21 17.70 2.92
N ARG A 411 -22.94 18.60 1.99
CA ARG A 411 -22.12 18.32 0.79
C ARG A 411 -20.69 18.77 0.98
N SER A 412 -19.75 17.86 0.73
CA SER A 412 -18.32 18.14 0.71
C SER A 412 -17.71 17.85 -0.67
N VAL A 413 -16.63 18.54 -0.98
CA VAL A 413 -15.83 18.31 -2.21
C VAL A 413 -14.40 17.94 -1.81
N ILE A 414 -13.93 16.80 -2.29
CA ILE A 414 -12.56 16.35 -2.06
C ILE A 414 -11.80 16.41 -3.37
N GLN A 415 -10.86 17.35 -3.47
CA GLN A 415 -9.99 17.53 -4.63
C GLN A 415 -8.86 16.50 -4.63
N ASN A 416 -8.34 16.20 -5.82
CA ASN A 416 -7.27 15.20 -6.02
C ASN A 416 -7.60 13.81 -5.44
N VAL A 417 -8.87 13.42 -5.51
CA VAL A 417 -9.37 12.16 -4.91
C VAL A 417 -8.74 10.91 -5.51
N GLN A 418 -8.13 11.00 -6.70
CA GLN A 418 -7.34 9.90 -7.30
C GLN A 418 -6.26 9.37 -6.35
N LEU A 419 -5.74 10.19 -5.41
CA LEU A 419 -4.78 9.72 -4.40
C LEU A 419 -5.43 8.71 -3.42
N ALA A 420 -6.69 8.91 -3.03
CA ALA A 420 -7.44 7.94 -2.23
C ALA A 420 -7.77 6.68 -3.06
N LEU A 421 -8.24 6.85 -4.28
CA LEU A 421 -8.62 5.75 -5.18
C LEU A 421 -7.44 4.80 -5.46
N ARG A 422 -6.21 5.30 -5.52
CA ARG A 422 -5.00 4.48 -5.68
C ARG A 422 -4.78 3.49 -4.54
N GLY A 423 -5.40 3.70 -3.38
CA GLY A 423 -5.23 2.87 -2.18
C GLY A 423 -6.25 1.76 -2.02
N TYR A 424 -7.35 1.80 -2.74
CA TYR A 424 -8.52 0.95 -2.51
C TYR A 424 -9.08 0.40 -3.81
N ASN A 425 -9.28 -0.91 -3.84
CA ASN A 425 -9.85 -1.58 -5.00
C ASN A 425 -11.36 -1.33 -5.04
N ASP A 426 -11.85 -0.74 -6.14
CA ASP A 426 -13.28 -0.50 -6.41
C ASP A 426 -13.99 0.32 -5.32
N LEU A 427 -13.33 1.37 -4.81
CA LEU A 427 -13.77 2.15 -3.64
C LEU A 427 -15.17 2.75 -3.83
N GLU A 428 -15.43 3.39 -4.98
CA GLU A 428 -16.71 4.07 -5.26
C GLU A 428 -17.88 3.08 -5.26
N THR A 429 -17.72 1.92 -5.91
CA THR A 429 -18.73 0.85 -5.93
C THR A 429 -18.99 0.30 -4.54
N LYS A 430 -17.94 0.07 -3.74
CA LYS A 430 -18.08 -0.41 -2.36
C LYS A 430 -18.85 0.58 -1.49
N LEU A 431 -18.48 1.86 -1.53
CA LEU A 431 -19.16 2.93 -0.79
C LEU A 431 -20.64 3.07 -1.21
N THR A 432 -20.92 3.05 -2.52
CA THR A 432 -22.28 3.15 -3.05
C THR A 432 -23.15 1.96 -2.58
N ARG A 433 -22.60 0.74 -2.60
CA ARG A 433 -23.32 -0.46 -2.09
C ARG A 433 -23.64 -0.38 -0.60
N LEU A 434 -22.84 0.33 0.19
CA LEU A 434 -23.07 0.57 1.60
C LEU A 434 -24.05 1.74 1.87
N GLY A 435 -24.61 2.34 0.81
CA GLY A 435 -25.57 3.44 0.89
C GLY A 435 -24.92 4.82 0.90
N SER A 436 -23.59 4.94 0.80
CA SER A 436 -22.89 6.21 0.74
C SER A 436 -23.18 6.94 -0.58
N ARG A 437 -23.32 8.27 -0.51
CA ARG A 437 -23.54 9.12 -1.70
C ARG A 437 -22.24 9.81 -2.08
N ILE A 438 -21.52 9.19 -2.96
CA ILE A 438 -20.26 9.69 -3.53
C ILE A 438 -20.32 9.64 -5.06
N SER A 439 -19.80 10.66 -5.71
CA SER A 439 -19.57 10.66 -7.17
C SER A 439 -18.19 11.24 -7.47
N VAL A 440 -17.47 10.58 -8.36
CA VAL A 440 -16.12 10.97 -8.77
C VAL A 440 -16.18 11.60 -10.16
N HIS A 441 -15.51 12.74 -10.34
CA HIS A 441 -15.50 13.53 -11.55
C HIS A 441 -14.06 13.86 -11.95
N HIS A 442 -13.82 14.01 -13.27
CA HIS A 442 -12.57 14.55 -13.78
C HIS A 442 -12.66 16.08 -13.88
N GLU A 443 -11.59 16.78 -13.53
CA GLU A 443 -11.48 18.19 -13.83
C GLU A 443 -11.32 18.37 -15.35
N SER A 444 -12.16 19.22 -15.94
CA SER A 444 -12.24 19.46 -17.39
C SER A 444 -11.19 20.47 -17.85
#